data_ab43c4b879fc2b1942f851866bdd3f30
#
_entry.id   ab43c4b879fc2b1942f851866bdd3f30
#
_cell.length_a   1.000
_cell.length_b   1.000
_cell.length_c   1.000
_cell.angle_alpha   90.00
_cell.angle_beta   90.00
_cell.angle_gamma   90.00
#
_symmetry.space_group_name_H-M   'P 1'
#
loop_
_entity.id
_entity.type
_entity.pdbx_description
1 polymer ?
#
loop_
_entity_poly.entity_id
_entity_poly.type
_entity_poly.pdbx_seq_one_letter_code
_entity_poly.pdbx_strand_id
1 'polypeptide(L)'
;MASNLGIADKVSFPGYTTEIRKKIERSSLFVLSSDFEGMPNALMEAMALGVPCISTDCKGGGARFLIKNGTNGLLTPIGDVEALQTAMEKILSDQFFADNLSHNAHKLCETHSPEKIYAEWENLIKKVVCLQPSDKK
;
A
#
# COMPACT_ATOMS: atom_id res chain seq x y z
N MET A 1 10.17 -11.82 20.94
CA MET A 1 11.12 -11.16 20.02
C MET A 1 11.48 -9.76 20.52
N ALA A 2 10.56 -8.80 20.64
CA ALA A 2 10.88 -7.44 21.14
C ALA A 2 11.60 -7.41 22.49
N SER A 3 11.19 -8.27 23.44
CA SER A 3 11.84 -8.40 24.75
C SER A 3 13.30 -8.88 24.64
N ASN A 4 13.58 -9.82 23.74
CA ASN A 4 14.93 -10.35 23.53
C ASN A 4 15.87 -9.32 22.88
N LEU A 5 15.29 -8.32 22.19
CA LEU A 5 16.00 -7.21 21.56
C LEU A 5 16.08 -5.97 22.47
N GLY A 6 15.52 -6.01 23.68
CA GLY A 6 15.53 -4.89 24.61
C GLY A 6 14.71 -3.67 24.18
N ILE A 7 13.72 -3.88 23.28
CA ILE A 7 12.87 -2.79 22.74
C ILE A 7 11.38 -2.98 23.05
N ALA A 8 11.05 -3.81 24.05
CA ALA A 8 9.65 -4.12 24.37
C ALA A 8 8.84 -2.87 24.77
N ASP A 9 9.49 -1.89 25.40
CA ASP A 9 8.93 -0.60 25.78
C ASP A 9 8.64 0.34 24.59
N LYS A 10 9.25 0.07 23.43
CA LYS A 10 9.10 0.85 22.17
C LYS A 10 8.13 0.22 21.19
N VAL A 11 7.64 -0.98 21.48
CA VAL A 11 6.74 -1.74 20.59
C VAL A 11 5.37 -1.85 21.23
N SER A 12 4.34 -1.43 20.51
CA SER A 12 2.95 -1.51 20.95
C SER A 12 2.14 -2.46 20.05
N PHE A 13 1.34 -3.33 20.67
CA PHE A 13 0.39 -4.21 20.01
C PHE A 13 -1.03 -3.84 20.45
N PRO A 14 -1.64 -2.81 19.87
CA PRO A 14 -2.92 -2.27 20.35
C PRO A 14 -4.12 -3.19 20.08
N GLY A 15 -3.91 -4.29 19.37
CA GLY A 15 -5.01 -5.18 18.97
C GLY A 15 -5.99 -4.50 18.00
N TYR A 16 -7.26 -4.95 18.04
CA TYR A 16 -8.32 -4.37 17.24
C TYR A 16 -8.59 -2.91 17.64
N THR A 17 -8.75 -2.05 16.65
CA THR A 17 -9.07 -0.63 16.86
C THR A 17 -9.97 -0.11 15.74
N THR A 18 -10.95 0.71 16.09
CA THR A 18 -11.80 1.45 15.14
C THR A 18 -11.13 2.74 14.65
N GLU A 19 -9.99 3.12 15.24
CA GLU A 19 -9.27 4.35 14.91
C GLU A 19 -8.00 4.10 14.06
N ILE A 20 -7.98 3.00 13.29
CA ILE A 20 -6.81 2.62 12.50
C ILE A 20 -6.39 3.73 11.53
N ARG A 21 -7.34 4.40 10.88
CA ARG A 21 -7.08 5.52 9.98
C ARG A 21 -6.29 6.64 10.65
N LYS A 22 -6.72 7.08 11.85
CA LYS A 22 -6.00 8.13 12.59
C LYS A 22 -4.59 7.72 12.99
N LYS A 23 -4.39 6.43 13.30
CA LYS A 23 -3.06 5.90 13.63
C LYS A 23 -2.15 5.90 12.43
N ILE A 24 -2.64 5.45 11.26
CA ILE A 24 -1.88 5.47 10.01
C ILE A 24 -1.53 6.91 9.64
N GLU A 25 -2.50 7.82 9.63
CA GLU A 25 -2.33 9.23 9.26
C GLU A 25 -1.26 9.95 10.10
N ARG A 26 -1.06 9.53 11.35
CA ARG A 26 -0.05 10.10 12.26
C ARG A 26 1.30 9.38 12.23
N SER A 27 1.45 8.35 11.44
CA SER A 27 2.71 7.62 11.36
C SER A 27 3.69 8.25 10.37
N SER A 28 4.98 8.18 10.69
CA SER A 28 6.04 8.68 9.82
C SER A 28 6.25 7.79 8.60
N LEU A 29 5.88 6.51 8.70
CA LEU A 29 5.89 5.57 7.58
C LEU A 29 4.96 4.38 7.88
N PHE A 30 4.49 3.73 6.82
CA PHE A 30 3.73 2.49 6.86
C PHE A 30 4.53 1.36 6.22
N VAL A 31 4.57 0.20 6.88
CA VAL A 31 5.30 -0.99 6.39
C VAL A 31 4.35 -2.17 6.26
N LEU A 32 4.32 -2.78 5.07
CA LEU A 32 3.64 -4.05 4.79
C LEU A 32 4.68 -5.12 4.47
N SER A 33 4.99 -6.00 5.41
CA SER A 33 6.02 -7.04 5.29
C SER A 33 5.44 -8.43 4.98
N SER A 34 4.38 -8.49 4.19
CA SER A 34 3.68 -9.73 3.85
C SER A 34 4.45 -10.57 2.82
N ASP A 35 4.35 -11.89 2.91
CA ASP A 35 4.91 -12.82 1.92
C ASP A 35 3.96 -13.04 0.73
N PHE A 36 2.68 -12.76 0.91
CA PHE A 36 1.65 -12.89 -0.11
C PHE A 36 0.53 -11.86 0.11
N GLU A 37 0.20 -11.12 -0.94
CA GLU A 37 -0.96 -10.22 -0.98
C GLU A 37 -1.58 -10.25 -2.39
N GLY A 38 -2.90 -10.29 -2.45
CA GLY A 38 -3.63 -10.00 -3.67
C GLY A 38 -3.63 -8.50 -3.95
N MET A 39 -4.66 -7.79 -3.51
CA MET A 39 -4.70 -6.33 -3.49
C MET A 39 -4.70 -5.88 -2.01
N PRO A 40 -3.58 -5.32 -1.49
CA PRO A 40 -3.44 -5.01 -0.08
C PRO A 40 -4.18 -3.71 0.30
N ASN A 41 -5.40 -3.84 0.85
CA ASN A 41 -6.23 -2.68 1.22
C ASN A 41 -5.53 -1.75 2.22
N ALA A 42 -4.83 -2.30 3.21
CA ALA A 42 -4.11 -1.50 4.20
C ALA A 42 -3.01 -0.61 3.57
N LEU A 43 -2.32 -1.13 2.53
CA LEU A 43 -1.36 -0.35 1.77
C LEU A 43 -2.05 0.77 0.97
N MET A 44 -3.18 0.45 0.31
CA MET A 44 -3.96 1.44 -0.43
C MET A 44 -4.44 2.57 0.49
N GLU A 45 -4.94 2.22 1.68
CA GLU A 45 -5.39 3.18 2.68
C GLU A 45 -4.24 4.08 3.16
N ALA A 46 -3.08 3.53 3.45
CA ALA A 46 -1.90 4.30 3.86
C ALA A 46 -1.41 5.24 2.75
N MET A 47 -1.34 4.76 1.51
CA MET A 47 -0.98 5.57 0.34
C MET A 47 -1.99 6.70 0.10
N ALA A 48 -3.29 6.41 0.23
CA ALA A 48 -4.36 7.39 0.08
C ALA A 48 -4.32 8.48 1.16
N LEU A 49 -3.86 8.15 2.37
CA LEU A 49 -3.63 9.12 3.45
C LEU A 49 -2.33 9.91 3.28
N GLY A 50 -1.56 9.63 2.23
CA GLY A 50 -0.28 10.31 1.98
C GLY A 50 0.81 9.91 2.97
N VAL A 51 0.75 8.72 3.54
CA VAL A 51 1.83 8.21 4.40
C VAL A 51 2.89 7.54 3.51
N PRO A 52 4.18 7.83 3.71
CA PRO A 52 5.24 7.11 3.01
C PRO A 52 5.13 5.61 3.26
N CYS A 53 5.13 4.80 2.21
CA CYS A 53 4.89 3.37 2.31
C CYS A 53 6.07 2.53 1.85
N ILE A 54 6.33 1.45 2.58
CA ILE A 54 7.22 0.36 2.17
C ILE A 54 6.39 -0.92 2.11
N SER A 55 6.56 -1.71 1.06
CA SER A 55 6.00 -3.06 1.00
C SER A 55 7.03 -4.06 0.51
N THR A 56 6.91 -5.31 0.97
CA THR A 56 7.59 -6.40 0.30
C THR A 56 7.03 -6.59 -1.10
N ASP A 57 7.90 -6.90 -2.05
CA ASP A 57 7.53 -7.26 -3.42
C ASP A 57 7.00 -8.71 -3.45
N CYS A 58 5.87 -8.91 -2.78
CA CYS A 58 5.31 -10.21 -2.49
C CYS A 58 4.59 -10.84 -3.69
N LYS A 59 4.43 -12.16 -3.61
CA LYS A 59 3.63 -12.93 -4.57
C LYS A 59 2.18 -12.45 -4.55
N GLY A 60 1.52 -12.50 -5.72
CA GLY A 60 0.18 -11.93 -5.91
C GLY A 60 0.22 -10.58 -6.61
N GLY A 61 1.32 -9.81 -6.46
CA GLY A 61 1.63 -8.65 -7.29
C GLY A 61 0.89 -7.35 -6.95
N GLY A 62 -0.02 -7.35 -5.96
CA GLY A 62 -0.80 -6.16 -5.61
C GLY A 62 0.06 -5.00 -5.14
N ALA A 63 1.09 -5.26 -4.34
CA ALA A 63 2.02 -4.21 -3.92
C ALA A 63 2.77 -3.60 -5.11
N ARG A 64 3.26 -4.44 -6.04
CA ARG A 64 3.95 -4.01 -7.27
C ARG A 64 3.01 -3.26 -8.24
N PHE A 65 1.72 -3.57 -8.20
CA PHE A 65 0.72 -2.83 -8.97
C PHE A 65 0.51 -1.41 -8.42
N LEU A 66 0.53 -1.25 -7.10
CA LEU A 66 0.29 0.02 -6.42
C LEU A 66 1.55 0.89 -6.33
N ILE A 67 2.71 0.29 -6.03
CA ILE A 67 3.96 0.99 -5.79
C ILE A 67 4.83 1.02 -7.05
N LYS A 68 5.11 2.23 -7.51
CA LYS A 68 6.21 2.52 -8.42
C LYS A 68 7.44 2.84 -7.56
N ASN A 69 8.32 1.83 -7.43
CA ASN A 69 9.47 1.88 -6.52
C ASN A 69 10.31 3.16 -6.66
N GLY A 70 10.57 3.82 -5.53
CA GLY A 70 11.30 5.09 -5.46
C GLY A 70 10.51 6.31 -5.89
N THR A 71 9.25 6.17 -6.34
CA THR A 71 8.41 7.29 -6.79
C THR A 71 7.27 7.59 -5.82
N ASN A 72 6.46 6.59 -5.48
CA ASN A 72 5.29 6.73 -4.59
C ASN A 72 5.31 5.73 -3.43
N GLY A 73 6.43 5.07 -3.21
CA GLY A 73 6.69 4.09 -2.16
C GLY A 73 7.96 3.32 -2.46
N LEU A 74 8.33 2.41 -1.55
CA LEU A 74 9.47 1.53 -1.74
C LEU A 74 9.01 0.07 -1.74
N LEU A 75 9.67 -0.75 -2.59
CA LEU A 75 9.53 -2.19 -2.62
C LEU A 75 10.82 -2.83 -2.16
N THR A 76 10.72 -3.85 -1.30
CA THR A 76 11.85 -4.65 -0.82
C THR A 76 11.62 -6.13 -1.13
N PRO A 77 12.68 -6.95 -1.31
CA PRO A 77 12.51 -8.39 -1.46
C PRO A 77 11.86 -9.03 -0.23
N ILE A 78 11.11 -10.12 -0.44
CA ILE A 78 10.54 -10.93 0.65
C ILE A 78 11.68 -11.49 1.50
N GLY A 79 11.56 -11.39 2.83
CA GLY A 79 12.52 -11.95 3.78
C GLY A 79 13.86 -11.22 3.87
N ASP A 80 14.07 -10.17 3.08
CA ASP A 80 15.28 -9.36 3.12
C ASP A 80 15.16 -8.27 4.20
N VAL A 81 15.60 -8.61 5.41
CA VAL A 81 15.54 -7.72 6.57
C VAL A 81 16.45 -6.50 6.39
N GLU A 82 17.62 -6.67 5.77
CA GLU A 82 18.59 -5.60 5.56
C GLU A 82 18.07 -4.58 4.54
N ALA A 83 17.46 -5.05 3.45
CA ALA A 83 16.81 -4.16 2.48
C ALA A 83 15.64 -3.40 3.11
N LEU A 84 14.83 -4.05 3.93
CA LEU A 84 13.73 -3.40 4.65
C LEU A 84 14.25 -2.34 5.62
N GLN A 85 15.26 -2.66 6.41
CA GLN A 85 15.90 -1.70 7.32
C GLN A 85 16.43 -0.49 6.56
N THR A 86 17.19 -0.71 5.49
CA THR A 86 17.75 0.36 4.66
C THR A 86 16.66 1.26 4.07
N ALA A 87 15.55 0.68 3.61
CA ALA A 87 14.41 1.43 3.11
C ALA A 87 13.74 2.28 4.19
N MET A 88 13.59 1.75 5.41
CA MET A 88 13.06 2.48 6.56
C MET A 88 13.97 3.64 6.95
N GLU A 89 15.28 3.39 7.08
CA GLU A 89 16.28 4.41 7.43
C GLU A 89 16.30 5.54 6.40
N LYS A 90 16.21 5.22 5.12
CA LYS A 90 16.17 6.21 4.04
C LYS A 90 14.97 7.15 4.16
N ILE A 91 13.77 6.63 4.42
CA ILE A 91 12.57 7.45 4.59
C ILE A 91 12.66 8.30 5.86
N LEU A 92 13.13 7.72 6.96
CA LEU A 92 13.16 8.40 8.26
C LEU A 92 14.29 9.43 8.38
N SER A 93 15.36 9.32 7.59
CA SER A 93 16.49 10.24 7.61
C SER A 93 16.42 11.35 6.56
N ASP A 94 15.61 11.21 5.52
CA ASP A 94 15.46 12.15 4.41
C ASP A 94 14.00 12.64 4.30
N GLN A 95 13.69 13.74 4.97
CA GLN A 95 12.35 14.32 4.97
C GLN A 95 11.88 14.73 3.56
N PHE A 96 12.77 15.26 2.72
CA PHE A 96 12.42 15.65 1.36
C PHE A 96 12.03 14.43 0.52
N PHE A 97 12.76 13.33 0.67
CA PHE A 97 12.43 12.07 0.02
C PHE A 97 11.08 11.51 0.52
N ALA A 98 10.86 11.52 1.85
CA ALA A 98 9.60 11.09 2.46
C ALA A 98 8.41 11.91 1.94
N ASP A 99 8.53 13.24 1.88
CA ASP A 99 7.49 14.14 1.40
C ASP A 99 7.16 13.90 -0.09
N ASN A 100 8.17 13.63 -0.90
CA ASN A 100 7.97 13.29 -2.32
C ASN A 100 7.22 11.96 -2.48
N LEU A 101 7.58 10.93 -1.72
CA LEU A 101 6.86 9.65 -1.71
C LEU A 101 5.42 9.84 -1.27
N SER A 102 5.19 10.57 -0.19
CA SER A 102 3.89 10.92 0.37
C SER A 102 3.00 11.61 -0.66
N HIS A 103 3.49 12.70 -1.25
CA HIS A 103 2.76 13.45 -2.26
C HIS A 103 2.36 12.59 -3.46
N ASN A 104 3.29 11.77 -3.96
CA ASN A 104 3.01 10.89 -5.09
C ASN A 104 2.11 9.70 -4.71
N ALA A 105 2.20 9.17 -3.48
CA ALA A 105 1.31 8.13 -2.99
C ALA A 105 -0.14 8.62 -2.94
N HIS A 106 -0.35 9.84 -2.44
CA HIS A 106 -1.69 10.44 -2.32
C HIS A 106 -2.42 10.57 -3.67
N LYS A 107 -1.71 10.68 -4.79
CA LYS A 107 -2.31 10.68 -6.14
C LYS A 107 -3.08 9.39 -6.47
N LEU A 108 -2.91 8.33 -5.67
CA LEU A 108 -3.73 7.13 -5.77
C LEU A 108 -5.23 7.46 -5.64
N CYS A 109 -5.60 8.41 -4.79
CA CYS A 109 -6.98 8.88 -4.64
C CYS A 109 -7.57 9.42 -5.95
N GLU A 110 -6.75 10.04 -6.80
CA GLU A 110 -7.18 10.59 -8.07
C GLU A 110 -7.40 9.50 -9.12
N THR A 111 -6.60 8.44 -9.08
CA THR A 111 -6.64 7.34 -10.05
C THR A 111 -7.62 6.24 -9.68
N HIS A 112 -7.89 6.06 -8.38
CA HIS A 112 -8.76 5.02 -7.83
C HIS A 112 -9.96 5.61 -7.09
N SER A 113 -10.47 6.76 -7.54
CA SER A 113 -11.69 7.32 -6.94
C SER A 113 -12.90 6.41 -7.23
N PRO A 114 -13.91 6.37 -6.36
CA PRO A 114 -15.11 5.56 -6.56
C PRO A 114 -15.76 5.82 -7.93
N GLU A 115 -15.82 7.08 -8.36
CA GLU A 115 -16.43 7.49 -9.62
C GLU A 115 -15.72 6.87 -10.83
N LYS A 116 -14.38 6.86 -10.82
CA LYS A 116 -13.58 6.24 -11.88
C LYS A 116 -13.75 4.73 -11.91
N ILE A 117 -13.67 4.10 -10.74
CA ILE A 117 -13.84 2.65 -10.63
C ILE A 117 -15.25 2.23 -11.08
N TYR A 118 -16.30 2.96 -10.68
CA TYR A 118 -17.65 2.68 -11.12
C TYR A 118 -17.80 2.84 -12.64
N ALA A 119 -17.22 3.89 -13.23
CA ALA A 119 -17.25 4.09 -14.67
C ALA A 119 -16.52 2.95 -15.42
N GLU A 120 -15.39 2.47 -14.92
CA GLU A 120 -14.68 1.33 -15.51
C GLU A 120 -15.50 0.04 -15.42
N TRP A 121 -16.13 -0.24 -14.29
CA TRP A 121 -17.02 -1.38 -14.14
C TRP A 121 -18.24 -1.29 -15.06
N GLU A 122 -18.88 -0.13 -15.13
CA GLU A 122 -20.01 0.09 -16.02
C GLU A 122 -19.63 -0.17 -17.50
N ASN A 123 -18.48 0.35 -17.93
CA ASN A 123 -17.96 0.13 -19.28
C ASN A 123 -17.64 -1.34 -19.54
N LEU A 124 -17.07 -2.05 -18.57
CA LEU A 124 -16.77 -3.47 -18.68
C LEU A 124 -18.07 -4.29 -18.81
N ILE A 125 -19.07 -4.02 -17.96
CA ILE A 125 -20.36 -4.69 -17.98
C ILE A 125 -21.05 -4.47 -19.35
N LYS A 126 -21.09 -3.22 -19.82
CA LYS A 126 -21.65 -2.90 -21.14
C LYS A 126 -20.98 -3.70 -22.27
N LYS A 127 -19.64 -3.79 -22.25
CA LYS A 127 -18.89 -4.59 -23.24
C LYS A 127 -19.25 -6.07 -23.17
N VAL A 128 -19.30 -6.65 -21.98
CA VAL A 128 -19.63 -8.08 -21.79
C VAL A 128 -21.05 -8.39 -22.23
N VAL A 129 -22.02 -7.54 -21.89
CA VAL A 129 -23.43 -7.71 -22.29
C VAL A 129 -23.61 -7.58 -23.80
N CYS A 130 -22.90 -6.64 -24.44
CA CYS A 130 -22.95 -6.49 -25.91
C CYS A 130 -22.21 -7.62 -26.65
N LEU A 131 -21.34 -8.38 -25.99
CA LEU A 131 -20.62 -9.53 -26.57
C LEU A 131 -21.37 -10.85 -26.40
N GLN A 132 -22.55 -10.87 -25.77
CA GLN A 132 -23.41 -12.06 -25.73
C GLN A 132 -23.99 -12.27 -27.15
N PRO A 133 -23.65 -13.37 -27.84
CA PRO A 133 -24.25 -13.62 -29.14
C PRO A 133 -25.76 -13.85 -28.97
N SER A 134 -26.54 -13.05 -29.66
CA SER A 134 -27.96 -13.29 -29.89
C SER A 134 -28.13 -14.46 -30.88
N ASP A 135 -27.62 -15.67 -30.54
CA ASP A 135 -27.82 -16.87 -31.34
C ASP A 135 -27.88 -18.11 -30.43
N LYS A 136 -29.05 -18.27 -29.81
CA LYS A 136 -29.63 -19.59 -29.59
C LYS A 136 -31.03 -19.55 -30.13
N LYS A 137 -31.15 -19.80 -31.45
CA LYS A 137 -32.34 -20.40 -32.04
C LYS A 137 -32.19 -21.89 -32.08
#